data_1b5eb208d0c202fde3c4ca296df17c89
#
_entry.id   1b5eb208d0c202fde3c4ca296df17c89
#
_cell.length_a   1.000
_cell.length_b   1.000
_cell.length_c   1.000
_cell.angle_alpha   90.00
_cell.angle_beta   90.00
_cell.angle_gamma   90.00
#
_symmetry.space_group_name_H-M   'P 1'
#
loop_
_entity.id
_entity.type
_entity.pdbx_description
1 polymer ?
#
loop_
_entity_poly.entity_id
_entity_poly.type
_entity_poly.pdbx_seq_one_letter_code
_entity_poly.pdbx_strand_id
1 'polypeptide(L)'
;ATPAPLDRRPLKPGKLTWKQLSLTRGENLLLKPHDLTLPQGQLGLLSGANGVGKSTLLQALCTLIPYQGKLSYAGQRPPHFFKQRWAKTVGLMLQEATAQFSCATVQEELALVSRNTLAPHYWTKERLAHAKQVLGLDELEPRSIYQLSGGQQQKLQFLSVLAMGQPVLLLDEPFANLDQASIQTCLTLLKDSCQAEQTAVLLISHQRVGITEHLDYELIFEDQTLKLGGNEN
;
A
#
# COMPACT_ATOMS: atom_id res chain seq x y z
N ALA A 1 -24.45 -1.54 11.38
CA ALA A 1 -23.79 -0.78 12.45
C ALA A 1 -22.83 0.21 11.80
N THR A 2 -22.99 1.49 12.08
CA THR A 2 -22.06 2.55 11.64
C THR A 2 -20.70 2.26 12.29
N PRO A 3 -19.59 2.19 11.54
CA PRO A 3 -18.29 1.97 12.15
C PRO A 3 -17.97 3.11 13.11
N ALA A 4 -17.35 2.77 14.25
CA ALA A 4 -16.90 3.75 15.22
C ALA A 4 -15.96 4.77 14.56
N PRO A 5 -16.04 6.06 14.96
CA PRO A 5 -15.11 7.05 14.44
C PRO A 5 -13.67 6.66 14.79
N LEU A 6 -12.76 6.85 13.83
CA LEU A 6 -11.33 6.66 14.03
C LEU A 6 -10.83 7.56 15.17
N ASP A 7 -10.22 6.93 16.18
CA ASP A 7 -9.51 7.67 17.24
C ASP A 7 -8.23 8.25 16.61
N ARG A 8 -8.26 9.56 16.32
CA ARG A 8 -7.27 10.22 15.48
C ARG A 8 -5.98 10.50 16.23
N ARG A 9 -4.93 9.91 15.75
CA ARG A 9 -3.59 10.35 16.13
C ARG A 9 -3.20 11.61 15.34
N PRO A 10 -2.45 12.54 15.93
CA PRO A 10 -1.92 13.68 15.20
C PRO A 10 -1.14 13.21 13.97
N LEU A 11 -1.39 13.84 12.83
CA LEU A 11 -0.65 13.51 11.60
C LEU A 11 0.81 13.88 11.78
N LYS A 12 1.70 12.93 11.51
CA LYS A 12 3.14 13.16 11.50
C LYS A 12 3.56 13.88 10.21
N PRO A 13 4.69 14.60 10.24
CA PRO A 13 5.30 15.09 9.01
C PRO A 13 5.55 13.93 8.02
N GLY A 14 5.43 14.20 6.73
CA GLY A 14 5.64 13.22 5.69
C GLY A 14 6.69 13.64 4.68
N LYS A 15 7.15 12.69 3.88
CA LYS A 15 8.14 12.91 2.83
C LYS A 15 7.55 12.83 1.42
N LEU A 16 6.50 12.00 1.23
CA LEU A 16 5.76 11.99 -0.03
C LEU A 16 4.76 13.14 -0.03
N THR A 17 5.01 14.12 -0.89
CA THR A 17 4.18 15.31 -1.05
C THR A 17 3.75 15.47 -2.48
N TRP A 18 2.51 15.93 -2.67
CA TRP A 18 2.07 16.43 -3.96
C TRP A 18 1.45 17.81 -3.83
N LYS A 19 1.68 18.63 -4.86
CA LYS A 19 1.18 20.01 -4.96
C LYS A 19 0.45 20.18 -6.27
N GLN A 20 -0.79 20.69 -6.18
CA GLN A 20 -1.67 20.92 -7.31
C GLN A 20 -1.82 19.67 -8.20
N LEU A 21 -1.79 18.48 -7.56
CA LEU A 21 -1.97 17.22 -8.28
C LEU A 21 -3.43 17.11 -8.71
N SER A 22 -3.63 16.89 -10.01
CA SER A 22 -4.94 16.62 -10.57
C SER A 22 -4.90 15.39 -11.46
N LEU A 23 -6.04 14.71 -11.59
CA LEU A 23 -6.18 13.47 -12.34
C LEU A 23 -7.38 13.57 -13.27
N THR A 24 -7.18 13.09 -14.50
CA THR A 24 -8.23 12.95 -15.50
C THR A 24 -8.23 11.53 -16.08
N ARG A 25 -9.39 11.05 -16.48
CA ARG A 25 -9.54 9.79 -17.23
C ARG A 25 -10.34 10.09 -18.48
N GLY A 26 -9.63 10.21 -19.64
CA GLY A 26 -10.21 10.82 -20.82
C GLY A 26 -10.55 12.29 -20.54
N GLU A 27 -11.79 12.68 -20.82
CA GLU A 27 -12.30 14.04 -20.54
C GLU A 27 -12.82 14.21 -19.09
N ASN A 28 -12.97 13.13 -18.34
CA ASN A 28 -13.51 13.18 -16.99
C ASN A 28 -12.46 13.58 -15.97
N LEU A 29 -12.69 14.67 -15.25
CA LEU A 29 -11.90 15.08 -14.09
C LEU A 29 -12.22 14.17 -12.91
N LEU A 30 -11.20 13.45 -12.40
CA LEU A 30 -11.31 12.59 -11.23
C LEU A 30 -10.91 13.31 -9.95
N LEU A 31 -9.80 14.06 -10.00
CA LEU A 31 -9.29 14.83 -8.86
C LEU A 31 -8.98 16.25 -9.30
N LYS A 32 -9.58 17.24 -8.66
CA LYS A 32 -9.23 18.66 -8.78
C LYS A 32 -7.83 18.91 -8.24
N PRO A 33 -7.14 19.98 -8.67
CA PRO A 33 -5.83 20.33 -8.13
C PRO A 33 -5.83 20.33 -6.60
N HIS A 34 -5.01 19.46 -6.01
CA HIS A 34 -4.99 19.20 -4.57
C HIS A 34 -3.58 19.09 -4.04
N ASP A 35 -3.36 19.61 -2.84
CA ASP A 35 -2.10 19.51 -2.10
C ASP A 35 -2.27 18.54 -0.94
N LEU A 36 -1.35 17.60 -0.79
CA LEU A 36 -1.32 16.71 0.37
C LEU A 36 0.09 16.20 0.64
N THR A 37 0.29 15.74 1.87
CA THR A 37 1.50 15.02 2.29
C THR A 37 1.08 13.77 3.03
N LEU A 38 1.62 12.59 2.63
CA LEU A 38 1.37 11.35 3.36
C LEU A 38 2.22 11.31 4.63
N PRO A 39 1.59 11.10 5.81
CA PRO A 39 2.29 11.01 7.08
C PRO A 39 3.27 9.83 7.11
N GLN A 40 4.47 10.06 7.67
CA GLN A 40 5.49 9.04 7.82
C GLN A 40 5.20 8.14 9.04
N GLY A 41 5.40 6.82 8.90
CA GLY A 41 5.21 5.86 9.98
C GLY A 41 3.77 5.77 10.47
N GLN A 42 2.80 6.08 9.62
CA GLN A 42 1.38 6.02 9.89
C GLN A 42 0.64 5.24 8.79
N LEU A 43 -0.42 4.56 9.19
CA LEU A 43 -1.26 3.73 8.34
C LEU A 43 -2.57 4.46 8.05
N GLY A 44 -2.78 4.85 6.79
CA GLY A 44 -3.98 5.54 6.32
C GLY A 44 -4.88 4.68 5.46
N LEU A 45 -6.18 4.98 5.52
CA LEU A 45 -7.20 4.44 4.62
C LEU A 45 -7.59 5.49 3.59
N LEU A 46 -7.63 5.12 2.32
CA LEU A 46 -8.26 5.89 1.26
C LEU A 46 -9.66 5.35 1.00
N SER A 47 -10.67 6.07 1.44
CA SER A 47 -12.08 5.71 1.27
C SER A 47 -12.78 6.57 0.22
N GLY A 48 -13.97 6.17 -0.19
CA GLY A 48 -14.79 6.85 -1.19
C GLY A 48 -15.60 5.87 -2.02
N ALA A 49 -16.54 6.35 -2.79
CA ALA A 49 -17.41 5.54 -3.64
C ALA A 49 -16.62 4.70 -4.65
N ASN A 50 -17.24 3.60 -5.13
CA ASN A 50 -16.64 2.81 -6.21
C ASN A 50 -16.53 3.64 -7.49
N GLY A 51 -15.41 3.51 -8.19
CA GLY A 51 -15.17 4.24 -9.43
C GLY A 51 -14.77 5.72 -9.26
N VAL A 52 -14.68 6.26 -8.03
CA VAL A 52 -14.32 7.66 -7.80
C VAL A 52 -12.88 8.01 -8.21
N GLY A 53 -12.01 7.01 -8.38
CA GLY A 53 -10.62 7.22 -8.82
C GLY A 53 -9.55 6.83 -7.78
N LYS A 54 -9.90 6.07 -6.73
CA LYS A 54 -8.95 5.65 -5.68
C LYS A 54 -7.73 4.92 -6.24
N SER A 55 -7.95 3.83 -6.98
CA SER A 55 -6.85 3.06 -7.61
C SER A 55 -6.09 3.90 -8.64
N THR A 56 -6.79 4.79 -9.36
CA THR A 56 -6.17 5.75 -10.29
C THR A 56 -5.21 6.69 -9.55
N LEU A 57 -5.59 7.18 -8.36
CA LEU A 57 -4.70 8.00 -7.53
C LEU A 57 -3.45 7.21 -7.11
N LEU A 58 -3.59 5.96 -6.63
CA LEU A 58 -2.43 5.15 -6.27
C LEU A 58 -1.49 4.93 -7.46
N GLN A 59 -2.03 4.63 -8.64
CA GLN A 59 -1.25 4.47 -9.87
C GLN A 59 -0.53 5.77 -10.29
N ALA A 60 -1.17 6.93 -10.13
CA ALA A 60 -0.57 8.23 -10.41
C ALA A 60 0.60 8.53 -9.46
N LEU A 61 0.45 8.25 -8.16
CA LEU A 61 1.52 8.40 -7.16
C LEU A 61 2.72 7.48 -7.43
N CYS A 62 2.48 6.33 -8.09
CA CYS A 62 3.52 5.44 -8.59
C CYS A 62 4.08 5.86 -9.97
N THR A 63 3.59 6.95 -10.55
CA THR A 63 3.94 7.40 -11.91
C THR A 63 3.63 6.40 -13.03
N LEU A 64 2.71 5.49 -12.79
CA LEU A 64 2.26 4.49 -13.79
C LEU A 64 1.33 5.11 -14.83
N ILE A 65 0.58 6.14 -14.44
CA ILE A 65 -0.32 6.89 -15.30
C ILE A 65 0.03 8.38 -15.26
N PRO A 66 -0.37 9.16 -16.29
CA PRO A 66 -0.18 10.62 -16.31
C PRO A 66 -0.95 11.31 -15.18
N TYR A 67 -0.37 12.39 -14.66
CA TYR A 67 -0.98 13.33 -13.73
C TYR A 67 -0.49 14.75 -14.04
N GLN A 68 -1.22 15.75 -13.56
CA GLN A 68 -0.75 17.14 -13.57
C GLN A 68 -0.32 17.54 -12.15
N GLY A 69 0.47 18.60 -12.05
CA GLY A 69 1.00 19.07 -10.77
C GLY A 69 2.41 18.57 -10.45
N LYS A 70 2.78 18.60 -9.19
CA LYS A 70 4.13 18.25 -8.74
C LYS A 70 4.04 17.14 -7.68
N LEU A 71 4.76 16.06 -7.90
CA LEU A 71 4.96 14.97 -6.96
C LEU A 71 6.43 14.96 -6.52
N SER A 72 6.71 14.71 -5.23
CA SER A 72 8.07 14.61 -4.73
C SER A 72 8.14 13.73 -3.48
N TYR A 73 9.28 13.08 -3.27
CA TYR A 73 9.65 12.40 -2.04
C TYR A 73 10.93 13.03 -1.49
N ALA A 74 10.89 13.49 -0.24
CA ALA A 74 11.99 14.22 0.39
C ALA A 74 12.57 15.34 -0.51
N GLY A 75 11.68 16.07 -1.21
CA GLY A 75 12.05 17.14 -2.14
C GLY A 75 12.51 16.70 -3.53
N GLN A 76 12.73 15.40 -3.75
CA GLN A 76 13.15 14.86 -5.05
C GLN A 76 11.94 14.45 -5.88
N ARG A 77 11.91 14.88 -7.15
CA ARG A 77 10.84 14.52 -8.09
C ARG A 77 11.06 13.14 -8.72
N PRO A 78 9.99 12.47 -9.18
CA PRO A 78 10.12 11.28 -10.00
C PRO A 78 11.01 11.57 -11.22
N PRO A 79 11.97 10.70 -11.53
CA PRO A 79 12.83 10.90 -12.69
C PRO A 79 12.06 10.66 -14.00
N HIS A 80 12.29 11.52 -15.01
CA HIS A 80 11.63 11.41 -16.31
C HIS A 80 11.96 10.12 -17.06
N PHE A 81 13.23 9.68 -17.03
CA PHE A 81 13.71 8.56 -17.85
C PHE A 81 13.93 7.25 -17.06
N PHE A 82 14.07 7.28 -15.75
CA PHE A 82 14.37 6.11 -14.95
C PHE A 82 13.27 5.87 -13.90
N LYS A 83 12.05 5.57 -14.37
CA LYS A 83 10.90 5.28 -13.50
C LYS A 83 11.18 4.17 -12.48
N GLN A 84 12.09 3.24 -12.77
CA GLN A 84 12.56 2.21 -11.85
C GLN A 84 13.16 2.78 -10.54
N ARG A 85 13.75 4.00 -10.59
CA ARG A 85 14.22 4.66 -9.36
C ARG A 85 13.06 5.08 -8.46
N TRP A 86 11.94 5.51 -9.05
CA TRP A 86 10.74 5.87 -8.29
C TRP A 86 10.08 4.64 -7.68
N ALA A 87 10.13 3.48 -8.33
CA ALA A 87 9.66 2.21 -7.79
C ALA A 87 10.44 1.74 -6.55
N LYS A 88 11.66 2.24 -6.32
CA LYS A 88 12.39 2.06 -5.04
C LYS A 88 11.87 2.98 -3.93
N THR A 89 11.09 4.00 -4.26
CA THR A 89 10.52 4.94 -3.29
C THR A 89 9.08 4.60 -2.96
N VAL A 90 8.29 4.27 -3.97
CA VAL A 90 6.85 4.00 -3.83
C VAL A 90 6.56 2.59 -4.31
N GLY A 91 6.21 1.71 -3.37
CA GLY A 91 5.70 0.37 -3.65
C GLY A 91 4.20 0.41 -3.87
N LEU A 92 3.71 -0.40 -4.81
CA LEU A 92 2.30 -0.55 -5.11
C LEU A 92 1.91 -2.02 -5.05
N MET A 93 0.88 -2.33 -4.30
CA MET A 93 0.16 -3.60 -4.38
C MET A 93 -1.11 -3.38 -5.19
N LEU A 94 -1.23 -4.10 -6.31
CA LEU A 94 -2.42 -4.07 -7.16
C LEU A 94 -3.47 -5.06 -6.66
N GLN A 95 -4.72 -4.80 -6.98
CA GLN A 95 -5.84 -5.67 -6.64
C GLN A 95 -5.71 -7.09 -7.24
N GLU A 96 -5.12 -7.22 -8.44
CA GLU A 96 -4.88 -8.52 -9.09
C GLU A 96 -3.50 -9.06 -8.70
N ALA A 97 -3.47 -10.03 -7.78
CA ALA A 97 -2.24 -10.62 -7.25
C ALA A 97 -1.34 -11.22 -8.35
N THR A 98 -1.92 -11.98 -9.27
CA THR A 98 -1.16 -12.69 -10.31
C THR A 98 -0.41 -11.79 -11.28
N ALA A 99 -0.83 -10.53 -11.44
CA ALA A 99 -0.18 -9.57 -12.33
C ALA A 99 1.17 -9.04 -11.79
N GLN A 100 1.50 -9.30 -10.52
CA GLN A 100 2.68 -8.72 -9.88
C GLN A 100 3.82 -9.70 -9.58
N PHE A 101 3.59 -11.02 -9.70
CA PHE A 101 4.64 -11.99 -9.47
C PHE A 101 5.67 -12.01 -10.59
N SER A 102 6.94 -12.10 -10.21
CA SER A 102 8.07 -12.14 -11.11
C SER A 102 8.62 -13.54 -11.32
N CYS A 103 8.29 -14.49 -10.44
CA CYS A 103 8.78 -15.86 -10.42
C CYS A 103 7.65 -16.87 -10.57
N ALA A 104 8.02 -18.13 -10.82
CA ALA A 104 7.06 -19.22 -11.01
C ALA A 104 6.66 -19.90 -9.69
N THR A 105 7.53 -19.91 -8.69
CA THR A 105 7.34 -20.56 -7.38
C THR A 105 7.38 -19.58 -6.23
N VAL A 106 6.76 -19.96 -5.12
CA VAL A 106 6.78 -19.17 -3.86
C VAL A 106 8.20 -18.94 -3.38
N GLN A 107 9.04 -19.99 -3.41
CA GLN A 107 10.44 -19.93 -2.98
C GLN A 107 11.25 -18.91 -3.79
N GLU A 108 11.11 -18.96 -5.12
CA GLU A 108 11.85 -18.05 -6.01
C GLU A 108 11.41 -16.60 -5.79
N GLU A 109 10.11 -16.35 -5.63
CA GLU A 109 9.57 -15.01 -5.38
C GLU A 109 10.10 -14.44 -4.06
N LEU A 110 10.02 -15.19 -2.97
CA LEU A 110 10.53 -14.75 -1.66
C LEU A 110 12.06 -14.62 -1.63
N ALA A 111 12.79 -15.48 -2.36
CA ALA A 111 14.23 -15.35 -2.53
C ALA A 111 14.61 -14.09 -3.32
N LEU A 112 13.81 -13.73 -4.34
CA LEU A 112 13.99 -12.49 -5.10
C LEU A 112 13.79 -11.28 -4.19
N VAL A 113 12.71 -11.26 -3.39
CA VAL A 113 12.42 -10.21 -2.41
C VAL A 113 13.54 -10.08 -1.39
N SER A 114 13.99 -11.17 -0.79
CA SER A 114 15.08 -11.18 0.21
C SER A 114 16.38 -10.59 -0.33
N ARG A 115 16.69 -10.82 -1.60
CA ARG A 115 17.92 -10.29 -2.24
C ARG A 115 17.82 -8.82 -2.61
N ASN A 116 16.59 -8.30 -2.85
CA ASN A 116 16.37 -6.96 -3.38
C ASN A 116 15.71 -6.01 -2.39
N THR A 117 15.45 -6.44 -1.16
CA THR A 117 14.84 -5.58 -0.13
C THR A 117 15.64 -4.31 0.09
N LEU A 118 14.93 -3.19 0.23
CA LEU A 118 15.50 -1.87 0.51
C LEU A 118 15.70 -1.63 2.02
N ALA A 119 15.16 -2.51 2.86
CA ALA A 119 15.28 -2.48 4.31
C ALA A 119 15.89 -3.79 4.87
N PRO A 120 17.11 -4.20 4.45
CA PRO A 120 17.70 -5.48 4.85
C PRO A 120 18.02 -5.58 6.35
N HIS A 121 18.15 -4.46 7.04
CA HIS A 121 18.31 -4.38 8.48
C HIS A 121 17.03 -4.74 9.26
N TYR A 122 15.86 -4.51 8.67
CA TYR A 122 14.56 -4.88 9.23
C TYR A 122 14.07 -6.23 8.68
N TRP A 123 14.10 -6.41 7.36
CA TRP A 123 13.69 -7.65 6.69
C TRP A 123 14.85 -8.64 6.62
N THR A 124 15.35 -9.06 7.78
CA THR A 124 16.35 -10.13 7.88
C THR A 124 15.76 -11.46 7.43
N LYS A 125 16.63 -12.46 7.19
CA LYS A 125 16.19 -13.81 6.81
C LYS A 125 15.25 -14.41 7.86
N GLU A 126 15.55 -14.20 9.15
CA GLU A 126 14.76 -14.70 10.28
C GLU A 126 13.38 -14.04 10.33
N ARG A 127 13.32 -12.72 10.14
CA ARG A 127 12.05 -11.98 10.12
C ARG A 127 11.19 -12.36 8.92
N LEU A 128 11.79 -12.52 7.74
CA LEU A 128 11.07 -12.98 6.55
C LEU A 128 10.55 -14.41 6.74
N ALA A 129 11.35 -15.31 7.35
CA ALA A 129 10.94 -16.67 7.68
C ALA A 129 9.76 -16.68 8.67
N HIS A 130 9.82 -15.84 9.71
CA HIS A 130 8.71 -15.69 10.65
C HIS A 130 7.44 -15.17 9.97
N ALA A 131 7.54 -14.11 9.15
CA ALA A 131 6.40 -13.56 8.42
C ALA A 131 5.77 -14.61 7.48
N LYS A 132 6.60 -15.38 6.77
CA LYS A 132 6.18 -16.50 5.94
C LYS A 132 5.41 -17.54 6.76
N GLN A 133 5.92 -17.93 7.92
CA GLN A 133 5.30 -18.92 8.80
C GLN A 133 3.93 -18.46 9.32
N VAL A 134 3.83 -17.24 9.86
CA VAL A 134 2.56 -16.74 10.43
C VAL A 134 1.49 -16.50 9.35
N LEU A 135 1.89 -16.33 8.10
CA LEU A 135 0.98 -16.25 6.94
C LEU A 135 0.63 -17.64 6.36
N GLY A 136 1.26 -18.73 6.85
CA GLY A 136 1.05 -20.10 6.36
C GLY A 136 1.56 -20.31 4.92
N LEU A 137 2.70 -19.70 4.58
CA LEU A 137 3.33 -19.80 3.27
C LEU A 137 4.54 -20.75 3.24
N ASP A 138 5.02 -21.21 4.40
CA ASP A 138 6.23 -22.03 4.54
C ASP A 138 6.09 -23.42 3.88
N GLU A 139 4.94 -24.08 4.04
CA GLU A 139 4.65 -25.36 3.38
C GLU A 139 4.37 -25.23 1.88
N LEU A 140 4.24 -24.00 1.39
CA LEU A 140 3.92 -23.71 -0.01
C LEU A 140 5.13 -23.38 -0.87
N GLU A 141 6.33 -23.28 -0.28
CA GLU A 141 7.55 -22.86 -0.98
C GLU A 141 7.83 -23.58 -2.30
N PRO A 142 7.72 -24.92 -2.39
CA PRO A 142 7.98 -25.62 -3.64
C PRO A 142 6.87 -25.51 -4.66
N ARG A 143 5.71 -24.94 -4.29
CA ARG A 143 4.55 -24.87 -5.17
C ARG A 143 4.67 -23.78 -6.20
N SER A 144 4.11 -24.04 -7.37
CA SER A 144 3.86 -22.99 -8.37
C SER A 144 2.86 -21.98 -7.80
N ILE A 145 3.13 -20.68 -8.00
CA ILE A 145 2.25 -19.59 -7.57
C ILE A 145 0.85 -19.74 -8.20
N TYR A 146 0.78 -20.24 -9.42
CA TYR A 146 -0.49 -20.45 -10.13
C TYR A 146 -1.34 -21.61 -9.58
N GLN A 147 -0.76 -22.45 -8.71
CA GLN A 147 -1.48 -23.52 -8.02
C GLN A 147 -1.98 -23.12 -6.64
N LEU A 148 -1.66 -21.92 -6.19
CA LEU A 148 -2.13 -21.38 -4.93
C LEU A 148 -3.60 -20.95 -5.01
N SER A 149 -4.31 -21.06 -3.89
CA SER A 149 -5.63 -20.45 -3.76
C SER A 149 -5.53 -18.92 -3.83
N GLY A 150 -6.63 -18.23 -4.15
CA GLY A 150 -6.64 -16.76 -4.21
C GLY A 150 -6.16 -16.10 -2.91
N GLY A 151 -6.57 -16.63 -1.75
CA GLY A 151 -6.09 -16.12 -0.46
C GLY A 151 -4.60 -16.38 -0.22
N GLN A 152 -4.06 -17.52 -0.67
CA GLN A 152 -2.62 -17.80 -0.59
C GLN A 152 -1.81 -16.89 -1.51
N GLN A 153 -2.28 -16.65 -2.73
CA GLN A 153 -1.68 -15.67 -3.65
C GLN A 153 -1.70 -14.27 -3.07
N GLN A 154 -2.81 -13.87 -2.45
CA GLN A 154 -2.96 -12.57 -1.80
C GLN A 154 -1.96 -12.38 -0.64
N LYS A 155 -1.80 -13.39 0.21
CA LYS A 155 -0.81 -13.39 1.31
C LYS A 155 0.63 -13.30 0.78
N LEU A 156 0.94 -14.06 -0.28
CA LEU A 156 2.27 -14.02 -0.92
C LEU A 156 2.55 -12.65 -1.51
N GLN A 157 1.61 -12.08 -2.28
CA GLN A 157 1.73 -10.75 -2.86
C GLN A 157 1.93 -9.69 -1.78
N PHE A 158 1.10 -9.73 -0.72
CA PHE A 158 1.21 -8.83 0.42
C PHE A 158 2.60 -8.90 1.06
N LEU A 159 3.09 -10.11 1.37
CA LEU A 159 4.42 -10.29 1.97
C LEU A 159 5.53 -9.81 1.02
N SER A 160 5.44 -10.12 -0.27
CA SER A 160 6.43 -9.69 -1.27
C SER A 160 6.52 -8.16 -1.34
N VAL A 161 5.39 -7.47 -1.42
CA VAL A 161 5.36 -6.00 -1.48
C VAL A 161 5.84 -5.39 -0.17
N LEU A 162 5.40 -5.91 0.97
CA LEU A 162 5.79 -5.41 2.30
C LEU A 162 7.29 -5.56 2.54
N ALA A 163 7.85 -6.74 2.23
CA ALA A 163 9.25 -7.08 2.49
C ALA A 163 10.24 -6.46 1.48
N MET A 164 9.77 -5.90 0.36
CA MET A 164 10.61 -5.05 -0.47
C MET A 164 11.08 -3.79 0.23
N GLY A 165 10.38 -3.31 1.27
CA GLY A 165 10.85 -2.25 2.17
C GLY A 165 10.91 -0.85 1.55
N GLN A 166 10.01 -0.52 0.61
CA GLN A 166 9.90 0.84 0.11
C GLN A 166 9.43 1.79 1.22
N PRO A 167 9.94 3.03 1.26
CA PRO A 167 9.55 4.01 2.28
C PRO A 167 8.11 4.54 2.15
N VAL A 168 7.44 4.24 1.05
CA VAL A 168 6.01 4.50 0.83
C VAL A 168 5.37 3.24 0.28
N LEU A 169 4.27 2.80 0.88
CA LEU A 169 3.46 1.67 0.42
C LEU A 169 2.04 2.12 0.10
N LEU A 170 1.60 1.84 -1.12
CA LEU A 170 0.25 2.07 -1.59
C LEU A 170 -0.39 0.70 -1.87
N LEU A 171 -1.46 0.37 -1.16
CA LEU A 171 -2.03 -0.97 -1.15
C LEU A 171 -3.49 -0.91 -1.66
N ASP A 172 -3.75 -1.51 -2.82
CA ASP A 172 -5.09 -1.57 -3.40
C ASP A 172 -5.74 -2.91 -3.06
N GLU A 173 -6.73 -2.90 -2.16
CA GLU A 173 -7.45 -4.07 -1.64
C GLU A 173 -6.53 -5.20 -1.13
N PRO A 174 -5.57 -4.90 -0.22
CA PRO A 174 -4.56 -5.87 0.19
C PRO A 174 -5.11 -7.09 0.92
N PHE A 175 -6.35 -7.02 1.39
CA PHE A 175 -6.99 -8.08 2.20
C PHE A 175 -8.12 -8.80 1.48
N ALA A 176 -8.26 -8.60 0.15
CA ALA A 176 -9.25 -9.30 -0.63
C ALA A 176 -9.07 -10.83 -0.52
N ASN A 177 -10.18 -11.57 -0.43
CA ASN A 177 -10.20 -13.04 -0.31
C ASN A 177 -9.50 -13.61 0.94
N LEU A 178 -9.19 -12.80 1.95
CA LEU A 178 -8.64 -13.25 3.22
C LEU A 178 -9.74 -13.41 4.28
N ASP A 179 -9.57 -14.41 5.14
CA ASP A 179 -10.36 -14.53 6.36
C ASP A 179 -9.90 -13.52 7.42
N GLN A 180 -10.73 -13.34 8.44
CA GLN A 180 -10.48 -12.33 9.48
C GLN A 180 -9.16 -12.57 10.24
N ALA A 181 -8.78 -13.81 10.51
CA ALA A 181 -7.53 -14.14 11.18
C ALA A 181 -6.31 -13.76 10.33
N SER A 182 -6.36 -14.06 9.03
CA SER A 182 -5.33 -13.67 8.07
C SER A 182 -5.21 -12.15 7.94
N ILE A 183 -6.33 -11.43 7.94
CA ILE A 183 -6.34 -9.96 7.92
C ILE A 183 -5.62 -9.40 9.15
N GLN A 184 -5.91 -9.91 10.35
CA GLN A 184 -5.26 -9.45 11.58
C GLN A 184 -3.74 -9.72 11.55
N THR A 185 -3.33 -10.88 11.05
CA THR A 185 -1.90 -11.21 10.87
C THR A 185 -1.23 -10.23 9.90
N CYS A 186 -1.84 -9.95 8.74
CA CYS A 186 -1.32 -8.99 7.78
C CYS A 186 -1.22 -7.57 8.37
N LEU A 187 -2.25 -7.12 9.10
CA LEU A 187 -2.27 -5.80 9.73
C LEU A 187 -1.19 -5.66 10.81
N THR A 188 -0.95 -6.71 11.60
CA THR A 188 0.14 -6.73 12.58
C THR A 188 1.50 -6.57 11.91
N LEU A 189 1.80 -7.38 10.89
CA LEU A 189 3.04 -7.28 10.13
C LEU A 189 3.20 -5.91 9.45
N LEU A 190 2.12 -5.38 8.87
CA LEU A 190 2.12 -4.06 8.23
C LEU A 190 2.41 -2.95 9.22
N LYS A 191 1.74 -2.97 10.39
CA LYS A 191 1.90 -1.95 11.42
C LYS A 191 3.28 -1.96 12.05
N ASP A 192 3.80 -3.14 12.36
CA ASP A 192 5.15 -3.32 12.90
C ASP A 192 6.20 -2.78 11.93
N SER A 193 6.12 -3.15 10.66
CA SER A 193 7.02 -2.65 9.62
C SER A 193 6.88 -1.14 9.41
N CYS A 194 5.64 -0.65 9.34
CA CYS A 194 5.33 0.78 9.18
C CYS A 194 5.96 1.63 10.29
N GLN A 195 5.86 1.18 11.54
CA GLN A 195 6.39 1.91 12.69
C GLN A 195 7.91 1.81 12.77
N ALA A 196 8.49 0.63 12.54
CA ALA A 196 9.93 0.42 12.62
C ALA A 196 10.68 1.17 11.53
N GLU A 197 10.22 1.10 10.28
CA GLU A 197 10.87 1.69 9.11
C GLU A 197 10.36 3.12 8.80
N GLN A 198 9.43 3.63 9.60
CA GLN A 198 8.76 4.92 9.36
C GLN A 198 8.18 4.99 7.94
N THR A 199 7.61 3.89 7.45
CA THR A 199 6.99 3.80 6.13
C THR A 199 5.67 4.57 6.12
N ALA A 200 5.43 5.39 5.10
CA ALA A 200 4.12 6.00 4.86
C ALA A 200 3.23 4.98 4.14
N VAL A 201 2.10 4.62 4.75
CA VAL A 201 1.20 3.63 4.18
C VAL A 201 -0.17 4.24 3.88
N LEU A 202 -0.68 4.02 2.66
CA LEU A 202 -2.04 4.34 2.28
C LEU A 202 -2.67 3.10 1.63
N LEU A 203 -3.75 2.61 2.22
CA LEU A 203 -4.47 1.45 1.70
C LEU A 203 -5.89 1.81 1.27
N ILE A 204 -6.39 1.08 0.28
CA ILE A 204 -7.80 1.03 -0.09
C ILE A 204 -8.36 -0.27 0.44
N SER A 205 -9.50 -0.25 1.13
CA SER A 205 -10.22 -1.46 1.51
C SER A 205 -11.72 -1.21 1.60
N HIS A 206 -12.50 -2.15 1.07
CA HIS A 206 -13.95 -2.20 1.28
C HIS A 206 -14.33 -2.84 2.61
N GLN A 207 -13.45 -3.66 3.16
CA GLN A 207 -13.61 -4.23 4.50
C GLN A 207 -13.16 -3.21 5.54
N ARG A 208 -14.06 -2.83 6.45
CA ARG A 208 -13.74 -1.92 7.57
C ARG A 208 -13.64 -2.64 8.91
N VAL A 209 -14.35 -3.76 9.04
CA VAL A 209 -14.37 -4.54 10.30
C VAL A 209 -13.00 -5.15 10.56
N GLY A 210 -12.44 -4.88 11.71
CA GLY A 210 -11.13 -5.35 12.13
C GLY A 210 -9.94 -4.59 11.51
N ILE A 211 -10.18 -3.61 10.64
CA ILE A 211 -9.12 -2.78 10.04
C ILE A 211 -9.05 -1.42 10.73
N THR A 212 -10.19 -0.83 11.04
CA THR A 212 -10.33 0.56 11.52
C THR A 212 -9.48 0.82 12.77
N GLU A 213 -9.39 -0.12 13.68
CA GLU A 213 -8.61 -0.02 14.93
C GLU A 213 -7.09 0.03 14.73
N HIS A 214 -6.61 -0.35 13.54
CA HIS A 214 -5.20 -0.30 13.18
C HIS A 214 -4.82 0.98 12.43
N LEU A 215 -5.81 1.75 11.97
CA LEU A 215 -5.59 2.95 11.17
C LEU A 215 -5.23 4.15 12.05
N ASP A 216 -4.36 5.01 11.53
CA ASP A 216 -3.97 6.27 12.17
C ASP A 216 -4.75 7.45 11.57
N TYR A 217 -5.17 7.36 10.29
CA TYR A 217 -5.93 8.40 9.60
C TYR A 217 -6.76 7.84 8.44
N GLU A 218 -7.74 8.62 7.98
CA GLU A 218 -8.54 8.31 6.79
C GLU A 218 -8.54 9.51 5.84
N LEU A 219 -8.33 9.26 4.56
CA LEU A 219 -8.55 10.19 3.47
C LEU A 219 -9.83 9.81 2.74
N ILE A 220 -10.78 10.72 2.66
CA ILE A 220 -12.04 10.52 1.96
C ILE A 220 -11.92 11.14 0.57
N PHE A 221 -12.07 10.32 -0.47
CA PHE A 221 -12.11 10.78 -1.85
C PHE A 221 -13.57 10.99 -2.26
N GLU A 222 -14.01 12.23 -2.28
CA GLU A 222 -15.37 12.64 -2.56
C GLU A 222 -15.38 13.96 -3.33
N ASP A 223 -16.37 14.19 -4.20
CA ASP A 223 -16.56 15.43 -4.97
C ASP A 223 -15.28 15.90 -5.71
N GLN A 224 -14.50 14.94 -6.23
CA GLN A 224 -13.22 15.21 -6.91
C GLN A 224 -12.18 15.88 -5.98
N THR A 225 -12.28 15.68 -4.68
CA THR A 225 -11.33 16.19 -3.66
C THR A 225 -10.92 15.11 -2.68
N LEU A 226 -9.85 15.37 -1.94
CA LEU A 226 -9.42 14.52 -0.82
C LEU A 226 -9.61 15.31 0.47
N LYS A 227 -10.31 14.71 1.42
CA LYS A 227 -10.54 15.30 2.75
C LYS A 227 -9.99 14.38 3.82
N LEU A 228 -9.44 14.93 4.89
CA LEU A 228 -9.16 14.14 6.07
C LEU A 228 -10.50 13.74 6.70
N GLY A 229 -10.73 12.43 6.82
CA GLY A 229 -11.91 11.88 7.47
C GLY A 229 -11.92 12.23 8.95
N GLY A 230 -13.10 12.56 9.54
CA GLY A 230 -13.35 12.91 10.93
C GLY A 230 -14.12 14.20 11.07
N ASN A 231 -14.91 14.32 12.10
CA ASN A 231 -15.86 15.39 12.31
C ASN A 231 -15.28 16.77 11.98
N GLU A 232 -15.88 17.43 10.97
CA GLU A 232 -15.94 18.88 10.98
C GLU A 232 -16.75 19.26 12.24
N ASN A 233 -16.12 19.93 13.18
CA ASN A 233 -16.82 20.77 14.14
C ASN A 233 -17.19 22.07 13.46
#